data_291ef910b119a74e6a7ab0935372aaee
#
_entry.id   291ef910b119a74e6a7ab0935372aaee
#
_cell.length_a   1.000
_cell.length_b   1.000
_cell.length_c   1.000
_cell.angle_alpha   90.00
_cell.angle_beta   90.00
_cell.angle_gamma   90.00
#
_symmetry.space_group_name_H-M   'P 1'
#
loop_
_entity.id
_entity.type
_entity.pdbx_description
1 polymer ?
#
loop_
_entity_poly.entity_id
_entity_poly.type
_entity_poly.pdbx_seq_one_letter_code
_entity_poly.pdbx_strand_id
1 'polypeptide(L)'
;GDSTGIFPANNGTADDLEILIRYILEKHPGIFKITAQEKAEIFENSKAIKKELLNINGYASSRPNFLGGKTGFTDEANGNLVSIFEYKGHKILLIVFGTSNRFEQTDILFNWVKEAYIF
;
A
#
# COMPACT_ATOMS: atom_id res chain seq x y z
N GLY A 1 14.49 -11.93 -8.99
CA GLY A 1 13.93 -11.93 -7.65
C GLY A 1 12.91 -13.03 -7.45
N ASP A 2 12.37 -13.15 -6.30
CA ASP A 2 11.31 -14.09 -5.95
C ASP A 2 10.03 -13.37 -5.51
N SER A 3 8.95 -14.12 -5.29
CA SER A 3 7.65 -13.57 -4.90
C SER A 3 7.52 -13.22 -3.41
N THR A 4 8.51 -13.57 -2.58
CA THR A 4 8.46 -13.30 -1.13
C THR A 4 8.76 -11.85 -0.79
N GLY A 5 9.49 -11.16 -1.67
CA GLY A 5 9.96 -9.78 -1.45
C GLY A 5 11.11 -9.64 -0.45
N ILE A 6 11.69 -10.75 0.01
CA ILE A 6 12.76 -10.78 1.02
C ILE A 6 14.15 -10.86 0.38
N PHE A 7 14.24 -11.47 -0.80
CA PHE A 7 15.51 -11.68 -1.48
C PHE A 7 16.15 -10.34 -1.91
N PRO A 8 17.46 -10.08 -1.62
CA PRO A 8 18.09 -8.79 -1.88
C PRO A 8 18.08 -8.31 -3.35
N ALA A 9 17.92 -9.24 -4.31
CA ALA A 9 17.75 -8.89 -5.72
C ALA A 9 16.35 -8.37 -6.09
N ASN A 10 15.40 -8.35 -5.15
CA ASN A 10 14.10 -7.71 -5.32
C ASN A 10 14.26 -6.21 -5.09
N ASN A 11 14.63 -5.50 -6.15
CA ASN A 11 14.80 -4.04 -6.15
C ASN A 11 14.11 -3.43 -7.37
N GLY A 12 13.88 -2.14 -7.32
CA GLY A 12 13.26 -1.36 -8.37
C GLY A 12 13.24 0.12 -8.01
N THR A 13 12.72 0.91 -8.90
CA THR A 13 12.56 2.36 -8.72
C THR A 13 11.11 2.73 -8.41
N ALA A 14 10.89 3.98 -8.02
CA ALA A 14 9.53 4.52 -7.86
C ALA A 14 8.78 4.52 -9.20
N ASP A 15 9.47 4.78 -10.30
CA ASP A 15 8.89 4.77 -11.65
C ASP A 15 8.44 3.36 -12.06
N ASP A 16 9.24 2.33 -11.75
CA ASP A 16 8.84 0.93 -11.99
C ASP A 16 7.57 0.57 -11.22
N LEU A 17 7.47 1.02 -9.96
CA LEU A 17 6.28 0.79 -9.14
C LEU A 17 5.08 1.60 -9.63
N GLU A 18 5.27 2.83 -10.08
CA GLU A 18 4.20 3.63 -10.67
C GLU A 18 3.57 2.91 -11.86
N ILE A 19 4.40 2.42 -12.79
CA ILE A 19 3.94 1.67 -13.97
C ILE A 19 3.16 0.42 -13.54
N LEU A 20 3.69 -0.36 -12.61
CA LEU A 20 3.03 -1.56 -12.10
C LEU A 20 1.69 -1.24 -11.43
N ILE A 21 1.65 -0.21 -10.59
CA ILE A 21 0.44 0.19 -9.86
C ILE A 21 -0.64 0.69 -10.81
N ARG A 22 -0.27 1.50 -11.81
CA ARG A 22 -1.21 1.94 -12.86
C ARG A 22 -1.80 0.73 -13.60
N TYR A 23 -0.99 -0.23 -13.97
CA TYR A 23 -1.45 -1.47 -14.59
C TYR A 23 -2.43 -2.23 -13.69
N ILE A 24 -2.11 -2.39 -12.40
CA ILE A 24 -2.99 -3.08 -11.44
C ILE A 24 -4.31 -2.32 -11.27
N LEU A 25 -4.27 -1.00 -11.14
CA LEU A 25 -5.48 -0.18 -11.00
C LEU A 25 -6.40 -0.29 -12.21
N GLU A 26 -5.81 -0.40 -13.41
CA GLU A 26 -6.57 -0.50 -14.66
C GLU A 26 -7.11 -1.92 -14.88
N LYS A 27 -6.26 -2.94 -14.74
CA LYS A 27 -6.59 -4.33 -15.13
C LYS A 27 -7.08 -5.20 -13.97
N HIS A 28 -6.63 -4.91 -12.75
CA HIS A 28 -6.87 -5.76 -11.57
C HIS A 28 -7.25 -4.92 -10.32
N PRO A 29 -8.25 -4.01 -10.40
CA PRO A 29 -8.56 -3.08 -9.32
C PRO A 29 -8.97 -3.78 -8.00
N GLY A 30 -9.40 -5.04 -8.08
CA GLY A 30 -9.74 -5.86 -6.91
C GLY A 30 -8.57 -6.06 -5.94
N ILE A 31 -7.32 -6.04 -6.42
CA ILE A 31 -6.13 -6.21 -5.57
C ILE A 31 -6.07 -5.07 -4.54
N PHE A 32 -6.20 -3.81 -4.97
CA PHE A 32 -6.17 -2.68 -4.05
C PHE A 32 -7.41 -2.60 -3.16
N LYS A 33 -8.58 -3.03 -3.64
CA LYS A 33 -9.78 -3.15 -2.78
C LYS A 33 -9.56 -4.09 -1.61
N ILE A 34 -8.85 -5.21 -1.82
CA ILE A 34 -8.49 -6.16 -0.74
C ILE A 34 -7.52 -5.49 0.23
N THR A 35 -6.48 -4.81 -0.26
CA THR A 35 -5.48 -4.17 0.59
C THR A 35 -5.99 -2.93 1.34
N ALA A 36 -7.14 -2.41 0.99
CA ALA A 36 -7.82 -1.32 1.71
C ALA A 36 -8.69 -1.81 2.88
N GLN A 37 -9.00 -3.10 2.95
CA GLN A 37 -9.83 -3.64 4.03
C GLN A 37 -9.08 -3.66 5.35
N GLU A 38 -9.72 -3.22 6.43
CA GLU A 38 -9.16 -3.30 7.79
C GLU A 38 -8.91 -4.75 8.21
N LYS A 39 -9.84 -5.64 7.84
CA LYS A 39 -9.77 -7.07 8.14
C LYS A 39 -10.44 -7.90 7.06
N ALA A 40 -10.05 -9.15 6.99
CA ALA A 40 -10.66 -10.15 6.12
C ALA A 40 -10.86 -11.47 6.88
N GLU A 41 -11.87 -12.22 6.47
CA GLU A 41 -12.11 -13.56 6.99
C GLU A 41 -11.73 -14.59 5.93
N ILE A 42 -10.97 -15.58 6.34
CA ILE A 42 -10.61 -16.72 5.48
C ILE A 42 -11.15 -18.01 6.10
N PHE A 43 -11.51 -18.95 5.23
CA PHE A 43 -11.93 -20.29 5.61
C PHE A 43 -10.85 -21.28 5.20
N GLU A 44 -10.38 -22.06 6.16
CA GLU A 44 -9.38 -23.10 5.89
C GLU A 44 -10.09 -24.43 5.58
N ASN A 45 -9.79 -24.98 4.37
CA ASN A 45 -10.11 -26.35 3.96
C ASN A 45 -11.46 -26.92 4.43
N SER A 46 -12.58 -26.60 3.79
CA SER A 46 -13.89 -27.27 3.98
C SER A 46 -14.36 -27.49 5.43
N LYS A 47 -13.55 -27.20 6.42
CA LYS A 47 -13.90 -27.13 7.83
C LYS A 47 -14.13 -25.68 8.17
N ALA A 48 -15.24 -25.38 8.83
CA ALA A 48 -15.66 -24.04 9.23
C ALA A 48 -14.72 -23.37 10.26
N ILE A 49 -13.41 -23.40 10.02
CA ILE A 49 -12.43 -22.66 10.81
C ILE A 49 -12.33 -21.28 10.16
N LYS A 50 -13.10 -20.37 10.71
CA LYS A 50 -13.08 -18.96 10.39
C LYS A 50 -11.83 -18.34 11.03
N LYS A 51 -10.90 -17.85 10.21
CA LYS A 51 -9.73 -17.09 10.68
C LYS A 51 -9.86 -15.64 10.25
N GLU A 52 -9.87 -14.73 11.21
CA GLU A 52 -9.79 -13.30 10.96
C GLU A 52 -8.33 -12.88 10.74
N LEU A 53 -8.07 -12.16 9.65
CA LEU A 53 -6.79 -11.55 9.34
C LEU A 53 -6.91 -10.04 9.44
N LEU A 54 -6.10 -9.43 10.30
CA LEU A 54 -6.02 -7.98 10.41
C LEU A 54 -5.03 -7.42 9.40
N ASN A 55 -5.36 -6.27 8.82
CA ASN A 55 -4.46 -5.56 7.94
C ASN A 55 -3.34 -4.88 8.75
N ILE A 56 -2.10 -5.15 8.41
CA ILE A 56 -0.94 -4.52 9.05
C ILE A 56 -0.70 -3.08 8.56
N ASN A 57 -1.40 -2.65 7.51
CA ASN A 57 -1.36 -1.27 7.03
C ASN A 57 -2.33 -0.42 7.85
N GLY A 58 -1.80 0.41 8.76
CA GLY A 58 -2.61 1.24 9.67
C GLY A 58 -3.55 2.22 8.96
N TYR A 59 -3.33 2.54 7.68
CA TYR A 59 -4.26 3.40 6.93
C TYR A 59 -5.59 2.72 6.62
N ALA A 60 -5.61 1.39 6.54
CA ALA A 60 -6.84 0.64 6.28
C ALA A 60 -7.91 0.84 7.37
N SER A 61 -7.49 1.06 8.62
CA SER A 61 -8.41 1.33 9.75
C SER A 61 -8.55 2.81 10.10
N SER A 62 -7.55 3.65 9.77
CA SER A 62 -7.49 5.04 10.26
C SER A 62 -7.82 6.10 9.21
N ARG A 63 -7.84 5.76 7.93
CA ARG A 63 -8.01 6.71 6.81
C ARG A 63 -9.16 6.31 5.89
N PRO A 64 -10.33 6.94 5.99
CA PRO A 64 -11.51 6.59 5.17
C PRO A 64 -11.31 6.82 3.66
N ASN A 65 -10.36 7.68 3.28
CA ASN A 65 -10.00 7.96 1.88
C ASN A 65 -8.85 7.08 1.35
N PHE A 66 -8.39 6.09 2.12
CA PHE A 66 -7.38 5.13 1.69
C PHE A 66 -7.98 4.11 0.73
N LEU A 67 -7.45 4.03 -0.48
CA LEU A 67 -7.93 3.15 -1.55
C LEU A 67 -7.14 1.84 -1.65
N GLY A 68 -6.05 1.72 -0.91
CA GLY A 68 -5.20 0.54 -0.88
C GLY A 68 -3.73 0.87 -0.90
N GLY A 69 -2.90 -0.14 -0.66
CA GLY A 69 -1.45 0.03 -0.64
C GLY A 69 -0.71 -1.24 -0.26
N LYS A 70 0.62 -1.12 -0.14
CA LYS A 70 1.50 -2.22 0.26
C LYS A 70 2.60 -1.71 1.17
N THR A 71 2.75 -2.36 2.31
CA THR A 71 3.86 -2.13 3.24
C THR A 71 5.01 -3.10 2.92
N GLY A 72 6.23 -2.69 3.18
CA GLY A 72 7.41 -3.56 3.15
C GLY A 72 8.43 -3.12 4.22
N PHE A 73 9.14 -4.09 4.79
CA PHE A 73 10.23 -3.83 5.71
C PHE A 73 11.21 -5.01 5.71
N THR A 74 12.48 -4.69 5.61
CA THR A 74 13.62 -5.55 5.98
C THR A 74 14.67 -4.68 6.64
N ASP A 75 15.62 -5.30 7.35
CA ASP A 75 16.68 -4.53 8.03
C ASP A 75 17.56 -3.76 7.03
N GLU A 76 17.75 -4.30 5.82
CA GLU A 76 18.54 -3.63 4.76
C GLU A 76 17.72 -2.55 4.04
N ALA A 77 16.44 -2.79 3.76
CA ALA A 77 15.60 -1.89 2.98
C ALA A 77 14.88 -0.84 3.82
N ASN A 78 14.90 -0.95 5.15
CA ASN A 78 14.08 -0.15 6.05
C ASN A 78 12.57 -0.18 5.71
N GLY A 79 11.83 0.83 6.12
CA GLY A 79 10.40 0.93 5.86
C GLY A 79 10.09 1.44 4.46
N ASN A 80 9.23 0.69 3.75
CA ASN A 80 8.73 1.04 2.43
C ASN A 80 7.21 1.05 2.46
N LEU A 81 6.58 1.98 1.77
CA LEU A 81 5.13 2.12 1.72
C LEU A 81 4.68 2.67 0.38
N VAL A 82 3.77 1.96 -0.25
CA VAL A 82 2.95 2.46 -1.35
C VAL A 82 1.56 2.71 -0.80
N SER A 83 1.00 3.88 -1.05
CA SER A 83 -0.34 4.25 -0.62
C SER A 83 -1.09 4.98 -1.73
N ILE A 84 -2.37 4.64 -1.88
CA ILE A 84 -3.27 5.31 -2.82
C ILE A 84 -4.39 5.92 -2.00
N PHE A 85 -4.57 7.24 -2.14
CA PHE A 85 -5.64 7.98 -1.50
C PHE A 85 -6.57 8.63 -2.51
N GLU A 86 -7.82 8.81 -2.15
CA GLU A 86 -8.73 9.69 -2.85
C GLU A 86 -8.64 11.08 -2.23
N TYR A 87 -8.50 12.12 -3.08
CA TYR A 87 -8.54 13.50 -2.65
C TYR A 87 -9.17 14.40 -3.73
N LYS A 88 -10.28 15.06 -3.39
CA LYS A 88 -11.04 15.93 -4.31
C LYS A 88 -11.34 15.30 -5.68
N GLY A 89 -11.74 14.02 -5.69
CA GLY A 89 -12.04 13.26 -6.91
C GLY A 89 -10.83 12.69 -7.65
N HIS A 90 -9.61 12.92 -7.16
CA HIS A 90 -8.37 12.42 -7.74
C HIS A 90 -7.78 11.26 -6.93
N LYS A 91 -7.16 10.30 -7.61
CA LYS A 91 -6.35 9.25 -6.98
C LYS A 91 -4.92 9.74 -6.87
N ILE A 92 -4.43 9.84 -5.66
CA ILE A 92 -3.07 10.25 -5.34
C ILE A 92 -2.26 9.02 -4.96
N LEU A 93 -1.24 8.72 -5.75
CA LEU A 93 -0.27 7.66 -5.48
C LEU A 93 0.92 8.27 -4.75
N LEU A 94 1.24 7.72 -3.58
CA LEU A 94 2.41 8.08 -2.78
C LEU A 94 3.31 6.86 -2.63
N ILE A 95 4.59 7.02 -2.92
CA ILE A 95 5.61 5.98 -2.82
C ILE A 95 6.73 6.50 -1.91
N VAL A 96 6.98 5.80 -0.81
CA VAL A 96 8.02 6.13 0.17
C VAL A 96 8.92 4.93 0.38
N PHE A 97 10.23 5.13 0.24
CA PHE A 97 11.24 4.09 0.38
C PHE A 97 12.27 4.41 1.46
N GLY A 98 12.79 3.37 2.11
CA GLY A 98 14.00 3.40 2.89
C GLY A 98 13.93 4.28 4.16
N THR A 99 12.76 4.46 4.75
CA THR A 99 12.58 5.33 5.90
C THR A 99 12.32 4.57 7.20
N SER A 100 12.76 5.13 8.32
CA SER A 100 12.46 4.61 9.65
C SER A 100 10.99 4.76 10.05
N ASN A 101 10.29 5.74 9.51
CA ASN A 101 8.86 5.98 9.79
C ASN A 101 8.07 6.23 8.50
N ARG A 102 7.73 5.14 7.81
CA ARG A 102 7.05 5.19 6.51
C ARG A 102 5.68 5.86 6.54
N PHE A 103 4.92 5.72 7.63
CA PHE A 103 3.59 6.34 7.75
C PHE A 103 3.68 7.86 7.91
N GLU A 104 4.53 8.34 8.82
CA GLU A 104 4.76 9.77 9.02
C GLU A 104 5.28 10.44 7.75
N GLN A 105 6.25 9.83 7.07
CA GLN A 105 6.79 10.37 5.81
C GLN A 105 5.72 10.42 4.70
N THR A 106 4.85 9.41 4.65
CA THR A 106 3.73 9.41 3.70
C THR A 106 2.72 10.51 4.04
N ASP A 107 2.42 10.76 5.33
CA ASP A 107 1.52 11.83 5.75
C ASP A 107 2.10 13.22 5.42
N ILE A 108 3.40 13.43 5.65
CA ILE A 108 4.11 14.67 5.26
C ILE A 108 4.01 14.89 3.75
N LEU A 109 4.32 13.86 2.95
CA LEU A 109 4.26 13.92 1.50
C LEU A 109 2.82 14.19 1.01
N PHE A 110 1.81 13.55 1.61
CA PHE A 110 0.41 13.78 1.25
C PHE A 110 -0.04 15.20 1.57
N ASN A 111 0.37 15.76 2.71
CA ASN A 111 0.07 17.14 3.07
C ASN A 111 0.73 18.11 2.08
N TRP A 112 1.99 17.88 1.74
CA TRP A 112 2.68 18.68 0.71
C TRP A 112 1.94 18.64 -0.63
N VAL A 113 1.50 17.48 -1.10
CA VAL A 113 0.72 17.35 -2.36
C VAL A 113 -0.57 18.20 -2.29
N LYS A 114 -1.29 18.16 -1.17
CA LYS A 114 -2.53 18.95 -1.00
C LYS A 114 -2.32 20.46 -1.03
N GLU A 115 -1.14 20.93 -0.63
CA GLU A 115 -0.76 22.35 -0.60
C GLU A 115 -0.13 22.79 -1.93
N ALA A 116 0.66 21.93 -2.56
CA ALA A 116 1.43 22.26 -3.76
C ALA A 116 0.60 22.22 -5.07
N TYR A 117 -0.51 21.48 -5.08
CA TYR A 117 -1.34 21.31 -6.27
C TYR A 117 -2.74 21.85 -6.07
N ILE A 118 -3.26 22.44 -7.15
CA ILE A 118 -4.68 22.84 -7.26
C ILE A 118 -5.43 21.67 -7.92
N PHE A 119 -6.43 21.17 -7.23
CA PHE A 119 -7.28 20.06 -7.66
C PHE A 119 -8.68 20.57 -8.00
#